data_3b90c8b2fc8e3d6df211e98e4db11164
#
_entry.id   3b90c8b2fc8e3d6df211e98e4db11164
#
_cell.length_a   1.000
_cell.length_b   1.000
_cell.length_c   1.000
_cell.angle_alpha   90.00
_cell.angle_beta   90.00
_cell.angle_gamma   90.00
#
_symmetry.space_group_name_H-M   'P 1'
#
loop_
_entity.id
_entity.type
_entity.pdbx_description
1 polymer ?
#
loop_
_entity_poly.entity_id
_entity_poly.type
_entity_poly.pdbx_seq_one_letter_code
_entity_poly.pdbx_strand_id
1 'polypeptide(L)'
;MNIEKRFLTTMNRCYSATHIEVDGQTRILLATEGEGPCLAWTGPDYATPHEVWAGPGGTMSMVPIPGSNGEFLAVHKFFKMFQWEEAKLVHVKPLADGRYAVTDVLHLPYIHRFDLVPAGDRLYFIGCTLATTKDSREDWSNPGKIFVGEYTGPGPLQVSVLKDGLTQNHGFSRLERDGRV
;
A
#
# COMPACT_ATOMS: atom_id res chain seq x y z
N MET A 1 -19.05 12.06 23.14
CA MET A 1 -18.20 10.99 22.55
C MET A 1 -16.97 10.86 23.45
N ASN A 2 -16.75 9.69 24.04
CA ASN A 2 -15.52 9.44 24.81
C ASN A 2 -14.47 8.87 23.86
N ILE A 3 -13.30 9.48 23.82
CA ILE A 3 -12.16 9.00 23.03
C ILE A 3 -11.15 8.42 23.99
N GLU A 4 -10.85 7.14 23.84
CA GLU A 4 -9.78 6.46 24.57
C GLU A 4 -8.54 6.37 23.67
N LYS A 5 -7.39 6.79 24.21
CA LYS A 5 -6.11 6.71 23.52
C LYS A 5 -5.33 5.50 24.04
N ARG A 6 -4.96 4.59 23.13
CA ARG A 6 -4.15 3.42 23.44
C ARG A 6 -2.82 3.46 22.71
N PHE A 7 -1.73 3.27 23.44
CA PHE A 7 -0.41 3.09 22.87
C PHE A 7 -0.23 1.64 22.42
N LEU A 8 0.13 1.41 21.16
CA LEU A 8 0.37 0.07 20.61
C LEU A 8 1.85 -0.29 20.61
N THR A 9 2.69 0.56 20.04
CA THR A 9 4.13 0.31 19.89
C THR A 9 4.91 1.57 19.56
N THR A 10 6.24 1.47 19.61
CA THR A 10 7.16 2.40 18.96
C THR A 10 7.70 1.74 17.70
N MET A 11 7.55 2.38 16.56
CA MET A 11 8.04 1.91 15.28
C MET A 11 8.86 3.02 14.61
N ASN A 12 10.08 2.67 14.15
CA ASN A 12 10.91 3.62 13.43
C ASN A 12 10.25 3.98 12.10
N ARG A 13 10.02 5.27 11.85
CA ARG A 13 9.38 5.78 10.62
C ARG A 13 8.07 5.06 10.28
N CYS A 14 7.19 4.88 11.27
CA CYS A 14 5.84 4.38 11.01
C CYS A 14 5.13 5.34 10.04
N TYR A 15 4.80 4.86 8.86
CA TYR A 15 4.28 5.70 7.77
C TYR A 15 2.92 5.24 7.27
N SER A 16 2.77 3.95 7.00
CA SER A 16 1.53 3.40 6.47
C SER A 16 0.74 2.68 7.54
N ALA A 17 -0.56 2.94 7.60
CA ALA A 17 -1.49 2.28 8.50
C ALA A 17 -2.76 1.90 7.73
N THR A 18 -3.30 0.72 8.01
CA THR A 18 -4.59 0.26 7.50
C THR A 18 -5.23 -0.71 8.48
N HIS A 19 -6.44 -1.15 8.19
CA HIS A 19 -7.08 -2.27 8.89
C HIS A 19 -7.62 -3.27 7.87
N ILE A 20 -7.67 -4.53 8.27
CA ILE A 20 -8.23 -5.64 7.49
C ILE A 20 -9.16 -6.47 8.38
N GLU A 21 -10.10 -7.18 7.78
CA GLU A 21 -10.94 -8.16 8.46
C GLU A 21 -10.49 -9.56 8.06
N VAL A 22 -10.11 -10.38 9.06
CA VAL A 22 -9.72 -11.78 8.87
C VAL A 22 -10.59 -12.64 9.77
N ASP A 23 -11.38 -13.53 9.20
CA ASP A 23 -12.31 -14.40 9.92
C ASP A 23 -13.23 -13.64 10.89
N GLY A 24 -13.69 -12.46 10.48
CA GLY A 24 -14.56 -11.57 11.27
C GLY A 24 -13.86 -10.85 12.41
N GLN A 25 -12.54 -10.85 12.45
CA GLN A 25 -11.73 -10.10 13.43
C GLN A 25 -10.99 -8.96 12.74
N THR A 26 -11.13 -7.75 13.28
CA THR A 26 -10.37 -6.60 12.80
C THR A 26 -8.91 -6.70 13.20
N ARG A 27 -8.01 -6.50 12.25
CA ARG A 27 -6.57 -6.33 12.47
C ARG A 27 -6.13 -4.95 12.04
N ILE A 28 -5.43 -4.23 12.92
CA ILE A 28 -4.75 -2.96 12.60
C ILE A 28 -3.34 -3.29 12.15
N LEU A 29 -2.93 -2.77 11.00
CA LEU A 29 -1.61 -2.96 10.41
C LEU A 29 -0.85 -1.65 10.42
N LEU A 30 0.42 -1.71 10.83
CA LEU A 30 1.36 -0.59 10.77
C LEU A 30 2.63 -1.03 10.05
N ALA A 31 3.10 -0.21 9.12
CA ALA A 31 4.31 -0.48 8.35
C ALA A 31 5.23 0.74 8.28
N THR A 32 6.53 0.48 8.15
CA THR A 32 7.57 1.50 8.09
C THR A 32 7.85 1.97 6.65
N GLU A 33 8.18 3.26 6.49
CA GLU A 33 8.75 3.78 5.25
C GLU A 33 10.24 3.46 5.09
N GLY A 34 10.95 3.17 6.18
CA GLY A 34 12.33 2.72 6.16
C GLY A 34 12.47 1.21 5.92
N GLU A 35 13.67 0.67 6.12
CA GLU A 35 13.85 -0.78 6.20
C GLU A 35 13.19 -1.30 7.47
N GLY A 36 12.40 -2.37 7.35
CA GLY A 36 11.79 -2.98 8.52
C GLY A 36 10.41 -3.59 8.29
N PRO A 37 9.74 -3.96 9.38
CA PRO A 37 8.57 -4.81 9.34
C PRO A 37 7.26 -4.07 9.03
N CYS A 38 6.27 -4.89 8.69
CA CYS A 38 4.86 -4.61 8.95
C CYS A 38 4.39 -5.48 10.11
N LEU A 39 3.69 -4.86 11.05
CA LEU A 39 3.11 -5.52 12.21
C LEU A 39 1.59 -5.40 12.19
N ALA A 40 0.91 -6.42 12.70
CA ALA A 40 -0.54 -6.45 12.84
C ALA A 40 -0.95 -6.73 14.28
N TRP A 41 -1.99 -6.05 14.75
CA TRP A 41 -2.65 -6.26 16.05
C TRP A 41 -4.08 -6.70 15.82
N THR A 42 -4.47 -7.83 16.44
CA THR A 42 -5.84 -8.36 16.31
C THR A 42 -6.72 -7.85 17.46
N GLY A 43 -7.92 -7.35 17.10
CA GLY A 43 -8.94 -6.96 18.08
C GLY A 43 -9.56 -8.13 18.85
N PRO A 44 -10.33 -7.83 19.92
CA PRO A 44 -10.71 -6.49 20.37
C PRO A 44 -9.67 -5.80 21.26
N ASP A 45 -8.73 -6.54 21.84
CA ASP A 45 -7.78 -6.02 22.83
C ASP A 45 -6.50 -5.42 22.24
N TYR A 46 -6.14 -5.78 20.99
CA TYR A 46 -4.94 -5.30 20.29
C TYR A 46 -3.66 -5.38 21.15
N ALA A 47 -3.54 -6.45 21.99
CA ALA A 47 -2.52 -6.52 23.02
C ALA A 47 -1.15 -6.90 22.47
N THR A 48 -1.10 -7.88 21.57
CA THR A 48 0.16 -8.46 21.07
C THR A 48 0.26 -8.32 19.55
N PRO A 49 1.34 -7.70 19.05
CA PRO A 49 1.59 -7.68 17.61
C PRO A 49 2.06 -9.05 17.12
N HIS A 50 1.74 -9.33 15.87
CA HIS A 50 2.37 -10.40 15.10
C HIS A 50 2.93 -9.83 13.79
N GLU A 51 3.96 -10.49 13.28
CA GLU A 51 4.65 -10.04 12.08
C GLU A 51 3.85 -10.41 10.83
N VAL A 52 3.63 -9.41 9.95
CA VAL A 52 3.10 -9.63 8.60
C VAL A 52 4.25 -9.93 7.64
N TRP A 53 5.32 -9.15 7.73
CA TRP A 53 6.64 -9.42 7.14
C TRP A 53 7.73 -8.72 7.94
N ALA A 54 8.94 -9.32 7.95
CA ALA A 54 10.12 -8.74 8.60
C ALA A 54 10.74 -7.60 7.77
N GLY A 55 10.64 -7.70 6.48
CA GLY A 55 11.13 -6.79 5.44
C GLY A 55 10.83 -7.34 4.05
N PRO A 56 11.08 -6.53 3.01
CA PRO A 56 11.57 -5.16 3.04
C PRO A 56 10.51 -4.18 3.54
N GLY A 57 10.94 -3.01 4.02
CA GLY A 57 10.06 -1.88 4.29
C GLY A 57 9.83 -1.03 3.03
N GLY A 58 9.82 0.29 3.21
CA GLY A 58 9.49 1.20 2.12
C GLY A 58 8.01 1.15 1.77
N THR A 59 7.17 0.97 2.80
CA THR A 59 5.73 0.81 2.62
C THR A 59 5.05 2.16 2.68
N MET A 60 4.78 2.73 1.49
CA MET A 60 4.12 4.03 1.36
C MET A 60 2.60 3.95 1.40
N SER A 61 2.04 2.80 1.05
CA SER A 61 0.59 2.60 0.95
C SER A 61 0.23 1.14 1.17
N MET A 62 -0.87 0.91 1.87
CA MET A 62 -1.52 -0.39 2.03
C MET A 62 -3.02 -0.21 1.79
N VAL A 63 -3.60 -0.99 0.90
CA VAL A 63 -5.03 -0.90 0.52
C VAL A 63 -5.65 -2.28 0.58
N PRO A 64 -6.66 -2.48 1.44
CA PRO A 64 -7.40 -3.74 1.49
C PRO A 64 -8.10 -4.05 0.16
N ILE A 65 -8.14 -5.33 -0.19
CA ILE A 65 -8.89 -5.80 -1.36
C ILE A 65 -10.35 -6.00 -0.95
N PRO A 66 -11.29 -5.25 -1.57
CA PRO A 66 -12.70 -5.35 -1.22
C PRO A 66 -13.24 -6.77 -1.38
N GLY A 67 -14.02 -7.22 -0.38
CA GLY A 67 -14.66 -8.54 -0.39
C GLY A 67 -13.75 -9.73 -0.12
N SER A 68 -12.46 -9.50 0.15
CA SER A 68 -11.51 -10.55 0.52
C SER A 68 -11.55 -10.85 2.02
N ASN A 69 -10.98 -11.97 2.44
CA ASN A 69 -10.75 -12.30 3.85
C ASN A 69 -9.39 -11.75 4.30
N GLY A 70 -9.26 -10.41 4.32
CA GLY A 70 -8.09 -9.71 4.82
C GLY A 70 -6.91 -9.64 3.84
N GLU A 71 -7.12 -9.95 2.57
CA GLU A 71 -6.09 -9.73 1.55
C GLU A 71 -5.95 -8.23 1.25
N PHE A 72 -4.73 -7.78 0.95
CA PHE A 72 -4.46 -6.38 0.63
C PHE A 72 -3.27 -6.23 -0.31
N LEU A 73 -3.18 -5.09 -0.96
CA LEU A 73 -1.99 -4.68 -1.70
C LEU A 73 -1.14 -3.73 -0.87
N ALA A 74 0.18 -3.77 -1.06
CA ALA A 74 1.12 -2.88 -0.41
C ALA A 74 2.25 -2.44 -1.34
N VAL A 75 2.78 -1.23 -1.11
CA VAL A 75 4.04 -0.80 -1.73
C VAL A 75 5.20 -1.33 -0.90
N HIS A 76 6.18 -1.95 -1.55
CA HIS A 76 7.45 -2.37 -0.97
C HIS A 76 8.62 -1.65 -1.62
N LYS A 77 9.73 -1.55 -0.89
CA LYS A 77 11.03 -1.05 -1.35
C LYS A 77 11.05 0.42 -1.79
N PHE A 78 10.12 1.23 -1.33
CA PHE A 78 10.20 2.68 -1.49
C PHE A 78 11.06 3.28 -0.35
N PHE A 79 12.32 2.89 -0.29
CA PHE A 79 13.28 3.42 0.69
C PHE A 79 14.68 3.55 0.05
N LYS A 80 15.62 4.14 0.79
CA LYS A 80 16.88 4.74 0.35
C LYS A 80 16.58 5.93 -0.56
N MET A 81 16.67 7.11 0.00
CA MET A 81 16.45 8.36 -0.71
C MET A 81 17.12 8.33 -2.09
N PHE A 82 16.35 8.61 -3.15
CA PHE A 82 16.70 8.61 -4.58
C PHE A 82 16.87 7.24 -5.26
N GLN A 83 16.74 6.13 -4.56
CA GLN A 83 16.90 4.78 -5.10
C GLN A 83 15.58 4.01 -5.03
N TRP A 84 14.51 4.60 -5.54
CA TRP A 84 13.17 4.01 -5.53
C TRP A 84 12.86 3.19 -6.79
N GLU A 85 13.90 2.85 -7.56
CA GLU A 85 13.82 2.05 -8.79
C GLU A 85 13.33 0.62 -8.50
N GLU A 86 13.61 0.11 -7.31
CA GLU A 86 13.15 -1.22 -6.89
C GLU A 86 11.74 -1.24 -6.32
N ALA A 87 11.07 -0.08 -6.23
CA ALA A 87 9.72 0.00 -5.68
C ALA A 87 8.75 -0.86 -6.49
N LYS A 88 7.91 -1.57 -5.78
CA LYS A 88 6.97 -2.53 -6.35
C LYS A 88 5.67 -2.61 -5.55
N LEU A 89 4.64 -3.11 -6.20
CA LEU A 89 3.38 -3.49 -5.59
C LEU A 89 3.41 -4.98 -5.29
N VAL A 90 2.99 -5.34 -4.09
CA VAL A 90 2.83 -6.73 -3.64
C VAL A 90 1.41 -7.01 -3.22
N HIS A 91 0.96 -8.25 -3.44
CA HIS A 91 -0.25 -8.81 -2.87
C HIS A 91 0.09 -9.56 -1.59
N VAL A 92 -0.67 -9.32 -0.54
CA VAL A 92 -0.48 -9.92 0.78
C VAL A 92 -1.74 -10.68 1.17
N LYS A 93 -1.58 -11.95 1.53
CA LYS A 93 -2.67 -12.85 1.87
C LYS A 93 -2.45 -13.48 3.23
N PRO A 94 -3.39 -13.33 4.19
CA PRO A 94 -3.37 -14.11 5.43
C PRO A 94 -3.48 -15.61 5.15
N LEU A 95 -2.71 -16.42 5.88
CA LEU A 95 -2.73 -17.88 5.82
C LEU A 95 -3.38 -18.46 7.07
N ALA A 96 -3.87 -19.68 6.97
CA ALA A 96 -4.55 -20.37 8.07
C ALA A 96 -3.64 -20.62 9.31
N ASP A 97 -2.32 -20.63 9.13
CA ASP A 97 -1.35 -20.79 10.21
C ASP A 97 -0.93 -19.45 10.86
N GLY A 98 -1.60 -18.36 10.52
CA GLY A 98 -1.36 -17.02 11.05
C GLY A 98 -0.24 -16.24 10.35
N ARG A 99 0.49 -16.85 9.42
CA ARG A 99 1.48 -16.18 8.57
C ARG A 99 0.80 -15.43 7.43
N TYR A 100 1.60 -14.73 6.64
CA TYR A 100 1.16 -14.03 5.44
C TYR A 100 1.99 -14.47 4.23
N ALA A 101 1.34 -14.74 3.12
CA ALA A 101 2.01 -14.89 1.83
C ALA A 101 2.14 -13.52 1.18
N VAL A 102 3.33 -13.22 0.65
CA VAL A 102 3.64 -11.97 -0.06
C VAL A 102 4.07 -12.31 -1.47
N THR A 103 3.36 -11.79 -2.47
CA THR A 103 3.59 -12.09 -3.89
C THR A 103 3.77 -10.79 -4.66
N ASP A 104 4.82 -10.71 -5.48
CA ASP A 104 5.05 -9.56 -6.36
C ASP A 104 3.95 -9.49 -7.44
N VAL A 105 3.36 -8.30 -7.62
CA VAL A 105 2.26 -8.07 -8.57
C VAL A 105 2.69 -7.15 -9.71
N LEU A 106 3.44 -6.10 -9.37
CA LEU A 106 3.86 -5.08 -10.34
C LEU A 106 5.18 -4.45 -9.91
N HIS A 107 6.19 -4.51 -10.75
CA HIS A 107 7.36 -3.66 -10.61
C HIS A 107 7.02 -2.29 -11.20
N LEU A 108 6.94 -1.26 -10.36
CA LEU A 108 6.64 0.10 -10.75
C LEU A 108 7.54 1.06 -9.99
N PRO A 109 8.69 1.43 -10.56
CA PRO A 109 9.61 2.37 -9.94
C PRO A 109 8.90 3.66 -9.49
N TYR A 110 9.30 4.16 -8.32
CA TYR A 110 8.76 5.39 -7.73
C TYR A 110 7.26 5.35 -7.37
N ILE A 111 6.60 4.17 -7.36
CA ILE A 111 5.20 4.08 -6.90
C ILE A 111 5.10 4.55 -5.45
N HIS A 112 4.20 5.51 -5.20
CA HIS A 112 4.06 6.12 -3.88
C HIS A 112 2.67 5.90 -3.28
N ARG A 113 1.62 6.18 -4.04
CA ARG A 113 0.23 5.98 -3.63
C ARG A 113 -0.54 5.18 -4.67
N PHE A 114 -1.49 4.41 -4.19
CA PHE A 114 -2.45 3.72 -5.05
C PHE A 114 -3.78 3.52 -4.30
N ASP A 115 -4.81 3.22 -5.05
CA ASP A 115 -6.12 2.80 -4.55
C ASP A 115 -6.67 1.67 -5.43
N LEU A 116 -7.65 0.94 -4.89
CA LEU A 116 -8.44 -0.07 -5.59
C LEU A 116 -9.86 0.46 -5.75
N VAL A 117 -10.29 0.69 -6.98
CA VAL A 117 -11.56 1.33 -7.30
C VAL A 117 -12.50 0.30 -7.92
N PRO A 118 -13.60 -0.09 -7.24
CA PRO A 118 -14.63 -0.92 -7.84
C PRO A 118 -15.37 -0.16 -8.96
N ALA A 119 -15.59 -0.82 -10.09
CA ALA A 119 -16.41 -0.33 -11.18
C ALA A 119 -17.21 -1.48 -11.80
N GLY A 120 -18.48 -1.57 -11.44
CA GLY A 120 -19.31 -2.72 -11.76
C GLY A 120 -18.81 -3.99 -11.05
N ASP A 121 -18.57 -5.04 -11.83
CA ASP A 121 -18.02 -6.32 -11.38
C ASP A 121 -16.48 -6.39 -11.43
N ARG A 122 -15.83 -5.27 -11.79
CA ARG A 122 -14.38 -5.17 -11.94
C ARG A 122 -13.76 -4.35 -10.82
N LEU A 123 -12.49 -4.63 -10.56
CA LEU A 123 -11.67 -3.88 -9.61
C LEU A 123 -10.47 -3.27 -10.35
N TYR A 124 -10.32 -1.96 -10.27
CA TYR A 124 -9.25 -1.24 -10.94
C TYR A 124 -8.21 -0.75 -9.94
N PHE A 125 -6.97 -1.04 -10.22
CA PHE A 125 -5.83 -0.38 -9.62
C PHE A 125 -5.65 1.00 -10.26
N ILE A 126 -5.52 2.02 -9.43
CA ILE A 126 -5.05 3.35 -9.84
C ILE A 126 -3.86 3.68 -8.95
N GLY A 127 -2.69 3.92 -9.56
CA GLY A 127 -1.47 4.19 -8.81
C GLY A 127 -0.74 5.40 -9.36
N CYS A 128 -0.01 6.10 -8.49
CA CYS A 128 0.82 7.22 -8.91
C CYS A 128 2.29 7.01 -8.53
N THR A 129 3.17 7.46 -9.40
CA THR A 129 4.60 7.54 -9.15
C THR A 129 5.01 8.96 -8.80
N LEU A 130 5.91 9.11 -7.84
CA LEU A 130 6.39 10.40 -7.36
C LEU A 130 7.19 11.15 -8.45
N ALA A 131 7.97 10.40 -9.19
CA ALA A 131 8.78 10.83 -10.34
C ALA A 131 8.92 9.64 -11.30
N THR A 132 9.59 9.82 -12.43
CA THR A 132 10.00 8.72 -13.31
C THR A 132 11.43 8.28 -12.99
N THR A 133 12.33 9.24 -12.75
CA THR A 133 13.70 9.04 -12.26
C THR A 133 14.11 10.25 -11.41
N LYS A 134 15.16 10.11 -10.60
CA LYS A 134 15.74 11.21 -9.83
C LYS A 134 17.23 11.00 -9.66
N ASP A 135 18.01 12.04 -9.98
CA ASP A 135 19.46 12.06 -9.75
C ASP A 135 19.81 12.63 -8.35
N SER A 136 18.93 13.44 -7.78
CA SER A 136 19.06 13.99 -6.42
C SER A 136 17.68 14.20 -5.79
N ARG A 137 17.69 14.59 -4.51
CA ARG A 137 16.44 14.88 -3.78
C ARG A 137 15.66 16.03 -4.41
N GLU A 138 16.36 17.02 -4.86
CA GLU A 138 15.82 18.26 -5.43
C GLU A 138 15.49 18.14 -6.92
N ASP A 139 15.92 17.03 -7.56
CA ASP A 139 15.63 16.79 -8.98
C ASP A 139 14.15 16.42 -9.19
N TRP A 140 13.44 17.25 -9.91
CA TRP A 140 12.06 17.07 -10.33
C TRP A 140 11.90 17.23 -11.85
N SER A 141 13.00 17.08 -12.60
CA SER A 141 13.01 17.18 -14.06
C SER A 141 12.24 16.08 -14.78
N ASN A 142 12.11 14.91 -14.10
CA ASN A 142 11.43 13.74 -14.63
C ASN A 142 10.12 13.49 -13.86
N PRO A 143 9.00 14.11 -14.27
CA PRO A 143 7.75 14.08 -13.53
C PRO A 143 7.16 12.67 -13.41
N GLY A 144 6.34 12.49 -12.40
CA GLY A 144 5.59 11.26 -12.15
C GLY A 144 4.36 11.13 -13.06
N LYS A 145 3.70 9.99 -12.92
CA LYS A 145 2.55 9.57 -13.73
C LYS A 145 1.45 8.98 -12.87
N ILE A 146 0.24 8.92 -13.41
CA ILE A 146 -0.83 8.07 -12.91
C ILE A 146 -1.00 6.89 -13.85
N PHE A 147 -1.11 5.71 -13.28
CA PHE A 147 -1.31 4.45 -13.97
C PHE A 147 -2.67 3.86 -13.62
N VAL A 148 -3.25 3.12 -14.56
CA VAL A 148 -4.47 2.36 -14.36
C VAL A 148 -4.32 0.96 -14.93
N GLY A 149 -4.90 -0.03 -14.25
CA GLY A 149 -4.98 -1.42 -14.71
C GLY A 149 -6.12 -2.16 -14.02
N GLU A 150 -6.67 -3.18 -14.66
CA GLU A 150 -7.64 -4.06 -14.02
C GLU A 150 -6.91 -5.04 -13.09
N TYR A 151 -7.28 -5.06 -11.82
CA TYR A 151 -6.74 -5.98 -10.84
C TYR A 151 -7.60 -7.26 -10.80
N THR A 152 -7.03 -8.37 -11.17
CA THR A 152 -7.72 -9.67 -11.27
C THR A 152 -7.24 -10.73 -10.28
N GLY A 153 -6.33 -10.34 -9.36
CA GLY A 153 -5.79 -11.26 -8.36
C GLY A 153 -4.26 -11.18 -8.20
N PRO A 154 -3.64 -12.15 -7.52
CA PRO A 154 -2.23 -12.11 -7.14
C PRO A 154 -1.23 -12.39 -8.28
N GLY A 155 -1.68 -12.38 -9.53
CA GLY A 155 -0.83 -12.50 -10.72
C GLY A 155 -0.24 -11.16 -11.19
N PRO A 156 0.57 -11.18 -12.26
CA PRO A 156 1.15 -9.96 -12.81
C PRO A 156 0.07 -8.95 -13.24
N LEU A 157 0.13 -7.74 -12.68
CA LEU A 157 -0.76 -6.64 -13.03
C LEU A 157 -0.23 -5.89 -14.26
N GLN A 158 -1.06 -5.74 -15.28
CA GLN A 158 -0.77 -4.92 -16.44
C GLN A 158 -1.35 -3.53 -16.24
N VAL A 159 -0.53 -2.49 -16.47
CA VAL A 159 -0.95 -1.10 -16.30
C VAL A 159 -0.65 -0.27 -17.54
N SER A 160 -1.46 0.74 -17.77
CA SER A 160 -1.27 1.78 -18.77
C SER A 160 -1.19 3.16 -18.12
N VAL A 161 -0.55 4.11 -18.79
CA VAL A 161 -0.49 5.50 -18.32
C VAL A 161 -1.84 6.17 -18.54
N LEU A 162 -2.44 6.62 -17.45
CA LEU A 162 -3.68 7.43 -17.48
C LEU A 162 -3.36 8.93 -17.60
N LYS A 163 -2.32 9.40 -16.90
CA LYS A 163 -1.89 10.80 -16.89
C LYS A 163 -0.38 10.88 -16.72
N ASP A 164 0.25 11.76 -17.48
CA ASP A 164 1.69 12.04 -17.47
C ASP A 164 2.00 13.49 -17.06
N GLY A 165 3.27 13.77 -16.78
CA GLY A 165 3.77 15.12 -16.57
C GLY A 165 3.40 15.74 -15.21
N LEU A 166 3.30 14.93 -14.15
CA LEU A 166 2.90 15.35 -12.81
C LEU A 166 4.12 15.58 -11.93
N THR A 167 4.60 16.82 -11.85
CA THR A 167 5.74 17.19 -11.00
C THR A 167 5.39 17.04 -9.52
N GLN A 168 6.27 16.38 -8.75
CA GLN A 168 6.07 16.13 -7.32
C GLN A 168 4.74 15.42 -7.00
N ASN A 169 4.37 14.44 -7.81
CA ASN A 169 3.11 13.73 -7.73
C ASN A 169 3.06 12.81 -6.50
N HIS A 170 2.85 13.40 -5.33
CA HIS A 170 2.92 12.69 -4.05
C HIS A 170 1.74 11.75 -3.80
N GLY A 171 0.60 12.00 -4.41
CA GLY A 171 -0.57 11.15 -4.23
C GLY A 171 -1.86 11.75 -4.78
N PHE A 172 -2.93 11.05 -4.54
CA PHE A 172 -4.30 11.44 -4.83
C PHE A 172 -5.23 10.91 -3.73
N SER A 173 -6.45 11.38 -3.70
CA SER A 173 -7.51 10.81 -2.88
C SER A 173 -8.77 10.59 -3.72
N ARG A 174 -9.50 9.56 -3.37
CA ARG A 174 -10.81 9.26 -3.94
C ARG A 174 -11.88 10.12 -3.28
N LEU A 175 -12.73 10.71 -4.11
CA LEU A 175 -13.94 11.37 -3.66
C LEU A 175 -15.14 10.65 -4.27
N GLU A 176 -16.03 10.16 -3.42
CA GLU A 176 -17.30 9.61 -3.87
C GLU A 176 -18.39 10.70 -3.75
N ARG A 177 -19.04 10.98 -4.86
CA ARG A 177 -20.15 11.94 -4.91
C ARG A 177 -21.28 11.39 -5.78
N ASP A 178 -22.48 11.36 -5.24
CA ASP A 178 -23.71 10.90 -5.92
C ASP A 178 -23.56 9.49 -6.52
N GLY A 179 -22.88 8.58 -5.80
CA GLY A 179 -22.61 7.21 -6.24
C GLY A 179 -21.58 7.11 -7.40
N ARG A 180 -20.82 8.17 -7.65
CA ARG A 180 -19.71 8.20 -8.62
C ARG A 180 -18.39 8.42 -7.88
N VAL A 181 -17.38 7.71 -8.31
CA VAL A 181 -15.99 7.85 -7.84
C VAL A 181 -15.20 8.70 -8.81
#